data_4d9377c80098330dee83ebc7b2f4443a
#
_entry.id   4d9377c80098330dee83ebc7b2f4443a
#
_cell.length_a   1.000
_cell.length_b   1.000
_cell.length_c   1.000
_cell.angle_alpha   90.00
_cell.angle_beta   90.00
_cell.angle_gamma   90.00
#
_symmetry.space_group_name_H-M   'P 1'
#
loop_
_entity.id
_entity.type
_entity.pdbx_description
1 polymer ?
#
loop_
_entity_poly.entity_id
_entity_poly.type
_entity_poly.pdbx_seq_one_letter_code
_entity_poly.pdbx_strand_id
1 'polypeptide(L)'
;MTELSDLEARVAALEARVEAVAADATAARHLAAARDRDLADLGVKVDANRSVINALGEQTAARFTRVEEQIDSLRTEMRRGFAEVHNRFAEVDNGFADMRGKLDQAAAGQQQIVELLTTLIDQEGDQ
;
A
#
# COMPACT_ATOMS: atom_id res chain seq x y z
N MET A 1 81.66 -43.50 -11.87
CA MET A 1 80.52 -43.95 -12.64
C MET A 1 79.22 -43.91 -11.87
N THR A 2 79.20 -44.30 -10.61
CA THR A 2 78.01 -44.22 -9.76
C THR A 2 77.53 -42.77 -9.49
N GLU A 3 78.47 -41.85 -9.37
CA GLU A 3 78.15 -40.44 -9.14
C GLU A 3 77.48 -39.77 -10.34
N LEU A 4 77.88 -40.12 -11.56
CA LEU A 4 77.28 -39.60 -12.79
C LEU A 4 75.81 -40.09 -12.96
N SER A 5 75.61 -41.39 -12.68
CA SER A 5 74.30 -41.98 -12.73
C SER A 5 73.34 -41.38 -11.67
N ASP A 6 73.89 -41.07 -10.50
CA ASP A 6 73.11 -40.41 -9.44
C ASP A 6 72.74 -38.97 -9.83
N LEU A 7 73.64 -38.23 -10.44
CA LEU A 7 73.40 -36.91 -10.98
C LEU A 7 72.34 -36.90 -12.08
N GLU A 8 72.41 -37.88 -13.02
CA GLU A 8 71.39 -38.03 -14.08
C GLU A 8 70.01 -38.33 -13.53
N ALA A 9 69.93 -39.21 -12.53
CA ALA A 9 68.66 -39.47 -11.82
C ALA A 9 68.08 -38.24 -11.12
N ARG A 10 68.94 -37.47 -10.50
CA ARG A 10 68.54 -36.19 -9.83
C ARG A 10 68.08 -35.13 -10.80
N VAL A 11 68.77 -35.03 -11.96
CA VAL A 11 68.36 -34.11 -13.02
C VAL A 11 67.01 -34.50 -13.58
N ALA A 12 66.79 -35.78 -13.88
CA ALA A 12 65.53 -36.28 -14.38
C ALA A 12 64.40 -36.03 -13.39
N ALA A 13 64.64 -36.24 -12.11
CA ALA A 13 63.65 -35.97 -11.06
C ALA A 13 63.32 -34.47 -10.96
N LEU A 14 64.33 -33.59 -11.10
CA LEU A 14 64.11 -32.15 -11.13
C LEU A 14 63.33 -31.69 -12.37
N GLU A 15 63.68 -32.22 -13.54
CA GLU A 15 62.91 -31.95 -14.78
C GLU A 15 61.43 -32.33 -14.65
N ALA A 16 61.14 -33.49 -14.09
CA ALA A 16 59.78 -33.94 -13.85
C ALA A 16 59.06 -32.96 -12.87
N ARG A 17 59.75 -32.51 -11.83
CA ARG A 17 59.17 -31.54 -10.87
C ARG A 17 58.95 -30.19 -11.53
N VAL A 18 59.85 -29.71 -12.36
CA VAL A 18 59.66 -28.45 -13.10
C VAL A 18 58.48 -28.53 -14.03
N GLU A 19 58.28 -29.64 -14.75
CA GLU A 19 57.11 -29.85 -15.61
C GLU A 19 55.81 -29.86 -14.80
N ALA A 20 55.79 -30.52 -13.67
CA ALA A 20 54.63 -30.53 -12.79
C ALA A 20 54.29 -29.13 -12.25
N VAL A 21 55.30 -28.38 -11.80
CA VAL A 21 55.12 -27.00 -11.33
C VAL A 21 54.65 -26.09 -12.45
N ALA A 22 55.20 -26.22 -13.67
CA ALA A 22 54.77 -25.46 -14.81
C ALA A 22 53.29 -25.73 -15.18
N ALA A 23 52.89 -27.00 -15.11
CA ALA A 23 51.47 -27.35 -15.33
C ALA A 23 50.56 -26.78 -14.28
N ASP A 24 50.96 -26.82 -13.01
CA ASP A 24 50.20 -26.24 -11.89
C ASP A 24 50.11 -24.72 -12.01
N ALA A 25 51.19 -24.05 -12.41
CA ALA A 25 51.19 -22.61 -12.62
C ALA A 25 50.24 -22.19 -13.78
N THR A 26 50.22 -22.96 -14.85
CA THR A 26 49.30 -22.74 -15.98
C THR A 26 47.83 -22.91 -15.51
N ALA A 27 47.52 -23.98 -14.78
CA ALA A 27 46.20 -24.23 -14.24
C ALA A 27 45.76 -23.10 -13.27
N ALA A 28 46.68 -22.66 -12.41
CA ALA A 28 46.41 -21.54 -11.49
C ALA A 28 46.10 -20.23 -12.20
N ARG A 29 46.80 -19.93 -13.29
CA ARG A 29 46.55 -18.74 -14.13
C ARG A 29 45.17 -18.81 -14.79
N HIS A 30 44.76 -19.95 -15.31
CA HIS A 30 43.45 -20.13 -15.90
C HIS A 30 42.33 -19.97 -14.87
N LEU A 31 42.53 -20.51 -13.67
CA LEU A 31 41.57 -20.39 -12.59
C LEU A 31 41.45 -18.94 -12.11
N ALA A 32 42.57 -18.22 -11.99
CA ALA A 32 42.59 -16.81 -11.61
C ALA A 32 41.84 -15.94 -12.65
N ALA A 33 42.06 -16.20 -13.93
CA ALA A 33 41.36 -15.49 -15.01
C ALA A 33 39.87 -15.76 -15.00
N ALA A 34 39.45 -17.00 -14.75
CA ALA A 34 38.03 -17.36 -14.59
C ALA A 34 37.38 -16.66 -13.39
N ARG A 35 38.07 -16.62 -12.26
CA ARG A 35 37.60 -15.91 -11.06
C ARG A 35 37.47 -14.40 -11.27
N ASP A 36 38.40 -13.80 -11.99
CA ASP A 36 38.34 -12.36 -12.33
C ASP A 36 37.10 -12.04 -13.18
N ARG A 37 36.77 -12.90 -14.14
CA ARG A 37 35.52 -12.77 -14.93
C ARG A 37 34.28 -12.92 -14.07
N ASP A 38 34.26 -13.91 -13.20
CA ASP A 38 33.12 -14.16 -12.30
C ASP A 38 32.92 -12.97 -11.36
N LEU A 39 33.99 -12.39 -10.84
CA LEU A 39 33.93 -11.18 -10.00
C LEU A 39 33.42 -9.97 -10.77
N ALA A 40 33.86 -9.78 -12.01
CA ALA A 40 33.38 -8.71 -12.87
C ALA A 40 31.88 -8.88 -13.16
N ASP A 41 31.42 -10.08 -13.49
CA ASP A 41 30.01 -10.39 -13.71
C ASP A 41 29.18 -10.16 -12.43
N LEU A 42 29.72 -10.56 -11.28
CA LEU A 42 29.07 -10.32 -9.99
C LEU A 42 28.95 -8.83 -9.70
N GLY A 43 29.99 -8.04 -9.99
CA GLY A 43 29.96 -6.58 -9.86
C GLY A 43 28.85 -5.94 -10.68
N VAL A 44 28.70 -6.36 -11.94
CA VAL A 44 27.61 -5.89 -12.82
C VAL A 44 26.24 -6.23 -12.23
N LYS A 45 26.06 -7.45 -11.73
CA LYS A 45 24.81 -7.88 -11.12
C LYS A 45 24.50 -7.11 -9.84
N VAL A 46 25.51 -6.86 -9.01
CA VAL A 46 25.36 -6.04 -7.80
C VAL A 46 24.93 -4.62 -8.13
N ASP A 47 25.54 -4.00 -9.13
CA ASP A 47 25.19 -2.65 -9.56
C ASP A 47 23.76 -2.60 -10.12
N ALA A 48 23.37 -3.60 -10.91
CA ALA A 48 22.02 -3.72 -11.42
C ALA A 48 21.01 -3.88 -10.29
N ASN A 49 21.30 -4.72 -9.30
CA ASN A 49 20.44 -4.91 -8.14
C ASN A 49 20.31 -3.63 -7.32
N ARG A 50 21.40 -2.89 -7.12
CA ARG A 50 21.40 -1.60 -6.43
C ARG A 50 20.50 -0.60 -7.15
N SER A 51 20.62 -0.52 -8.48
CA SER A 51 19.79 0.35 -9.30
C SER A 51 18.30 0.01 -9.17
N VAL A 52 17.96 -1.28 -9.24
CA VAL A 52 16.58 -1.75 -9.06
C VAL A 52 16.05 -1.46 -7.65
N ILE A 53 16.86 -1.68 -6.62
CA ILE A 53 16.49 -1.39 -5.23
C ILE A 53 16.21 0.11 -5.05
N ASN A 54 17.06 0.98 -5.60
CA ASN A 54 16.84 2.42 -5.53
C ASN A 54 15.54 2.83 -6.24
N ALA A 55 15.30 2.32 -7.44
CA ALA A 55 14.08 2.58 -8.20
C ALA A 55 12.84 2.08 -7.47
N LEU A 56 12.93 0.89 -6.85
CA LEU A 56 11.84 0.33 -6.05
C LEU A 56 11.58 1.19 -4.80
N GLY A 57 12.63 1.67 -4.15
CA GLY A 57 12.52 2.58 -3.01
C GLY A 57 11.81 3.88 -3.36
N GLU A 58 12.20 4.52 -4.47
CA GLU A 58 11.54 5.72 -4.97
C GLU A 58 10.07 5.48 -5.32
N GLN A 59 9.79 4.38 -6.01
CA GLN A 59 8.42 4.00 -6.38
C GLN A 59 7.57 3.72 -5.15
N THR A 60 8.14 3.06 -4.15
CA THR A 60 7.45 2.76 -2.88
C THR A 60 7.13 4.05 -2.13
N ALA A 61 8.09 4.98 -2.03
CA ALA A 61 7.87 6.28 -1.39
C ALA A 61 6.76 7.08 -2.11
N ALA A 62 6.77 7.10 -3.44
CA ALA A 62 5.74 7.76 -4.24
C ALA A 62 4.34 7.15 -4.01
N ARG A 63 4.28 5.81 -3.91
CA ARG A 63 3.02 5.11 -3.61
C ARG A 63 2.51 5.41 -2.21
N PHE A 64 3.37 5.48 -1.21
CA PHE A 64 2.98 5.87 0.15
C PHE A 64 2.40 7.29 0.18
N THR A 65 3.07 8.25 -0.47
CA THR A 65 2.55 9.62 -0.58
C THR A 65 1.16 9.64 -1.22
N ARG A 66 0.96 8.90 -2.30
CA ARG A 66 -0.33 8.81 -2.99
C ARG A 66 -1.42 8.20 -2.11
N VAL A 67 -1.09 7.15 -1.35
CA VAL A 67 -2.02 6.52 -0.41
C VAL A 67 -2.39 7.48 0.71
N GLU A 68 -1.43 8.23 1.25
CA GLU A 68 -1.70 9.26 2.26
C GLU A 68 -2.65 10.34 1.74
N GLU A 69 -2.43 10.83 0.52
CA GLU A 69 -3.33 11.79 -0.14
C GLU A 69 -4.74 11.22 -0.33
N GLN A 70 -4.84 9.95 -0.74
CA GLN A 70 -6.12 9.26 -0.88
C GLN A 70 -6.84 9.11 0.45
N ILE A 71 -6.12 8.80 1.53
CA ILE A 71 -6.69 8.71 2.88
C ILE A 71 -7.22 10.07 3.33
N ASP A 72 -6.47 11.15 3.10
CA ASP A 72 -6.90 12.49 3.46
C ASP A 72 -8.14 12.92 2.68
N SER A 73 -8.19 12.63 1.39
CA SER A 73 -9.36 12.87 0.54
C SER A 73 -10.57 12.09 1.04
N LEU A 74 -10.38 10.82 1.37
CA LEU A 74 -11.45 9.95 1.89
C LEU A 74 -11.97 10.45 3.24
N ARG A 75 -11.08 10.89 4.12
CA ARG A 75 -11.49 11.52 5.40
C ARG A 75 -12.35 12.76 5.18
N THR A 76 -11.96 13.60 4.23
CA THR A 76 -12.70 14.82 3.90
C THR A 76 -14.08 14.47 3.34
N GLU A 77 -14.18 13.51 2.45
CA GLU A 77 -15.45 13.03 1.89
C GLU A 77 -16.35 12.43 2.96
N MET A 78 -15.78 11.62 3.87
CA MET A 78 -16.52 11.06 5.00
C MET A 78 -17.11 12.14 5.90
N ARG A 79 -16.30 13.13 6.28
CA ARG A 79 -16.78 14.24 7.12
C ARG A 79 -17.90 15.02 6.45
N ARG A 80 -17.76 15.27 5.14
CA ARG A 80 -18.79 15.95 4.34
C ARG A 80 -20.06 15.10 4.28
N GLY A 81 -19.93 13.80 4.03
CA GLY A 81 -21.05 12.87 4.00
C GLY A 81 -21.80 12.80 5.33
N PHE A 82 -21.08 12.70 6.45
CA PHE A 82 -21.69 12.69 7.77
C PHE A 82 -22.36 14.03 8.10
N ALA A 83 -21.75 15.16 7.73
CA ALA A 83 -22.37 16.47 7.90
C ALA A 83 -23.67 16.59 7.09
N GLU A 84 -23.66 16.10 5.85
CA GLU A 84 -24.86 16.09 5.00
C GLU A 84 -25.97 15.20 5.58
N VAL A 85 -25.63 14.00 6.06
CA VAL A 85 -26.59 13.12 6.73
C VAL A 85 -27.15 13.80 7.99
N HIS A 86 -26.30 14.42 8.78
CA HIS A 86 -26.74 15.15 9.97
C HIS A 86 -27.73 16.27 9.62
N ASN A 87 -27.46 17.04 8.55
CA ASN A 87 -28.34 18.09 8.08
C ASN A 87 -29.68 17.54 7.59
N ARG A 88 -29.66 16.40 6.89
CA ARG A 88 -30.89 15.74 6.42
C ARG A 88 -31.75 15.23 7.59
N PHE A 89 -31.14 14.69 8.64
CA PHE A 89 -31.86 14.31 9.85
C PHE A 89 -32.48 15.54 10.53
N ALA A 90 -31.77 16.68 10.58
CA ALA A 90 -32.32 17.91 11.11
C ALA A 90 -33.53 18.41 10.29
N GLU A 91 -33.47 18.31 8.97
CA GLU A 91 -34.60 18.64 8.07
C GLU A 91 -35.80 17.73 8.33
N VAL A 92 -35.55 16.43 8.51
CA VAL A 92 -36.61 15.47 8.83
C VAL A 92 -37.25 15.79 10.18
N ASP A 93 -36.45 16.11 11.21
CA ASP A 93 -36.95 16.51 12.51
C ASP A 93 -37.80 17.78 12.43
N ASN A 94 -37.36 18.78 11.65
CA ASN A 94 -38.13 19.99 11.41
C ASN A 94 -39.43 19.71 10.66
N GLY A 95 -39.40 18.78 9.69
CA GLY A 95 -40.58 18.34 8.97
C GLY A 95 -41.60 17.67 9.90
N PHE A 96 -41.16 16.82 10.83
CA PHE A 96 -42.02 16.21 11.82
C PHE A 96 -42.59 17.25 12.81
N ALA A 97 -41.82 18.24 13.21
CA ALA A 97 -42.28 19.35 14.04
C ALA A 97 -43.38 20.15 13.33
N ASP A 98 -43.20 20.46 12.05
CA ASP A 98 -44.21 21.13 11.24
C ASP A 98 -45.48 20.32 11.10
N MET A 99 -45.34 19.01 10.84
CA MET A 99 -46.50 18.09 10.81
C MET A 99 -47.27 18.08 12.11
N ARG A 100 -46.59 18.01 13.25
CA ARG A 100 -47.24 18.06 14.56
C ARG A 100 -48.01 19.36 14.75
N GLY A 101 -47.41 20.49 14.36
CA GLY A 101 -48.08 21.79 14.40
C GLY A 101 -49.34 21.82 13.52
N LYS A 102 -49.29 21.28 12.33
CA LYS A 102 -50.45 21.21 11.43
C LYS A 102 -51.53 20.28 11.95
N LEU A 103 -51.14 19.15 12.54
CA LEU A 103 -52.09 18.23 13.17
C LEU A 103 -52.79 18.87 14.39
N ASP A 104 -52.05 19.61 15.21
CA ASP A 104 -52.62 20.36 16.32
C ASP A 104 -53.60 21.42 15.87
N GLN A 105 -53.27 22.16 14.78
CA GLN A 105 -54.18 23.14 14.18
C GLN A 105 -55.46 22.45 13.62
N ALA A 106 -55.30 21.32 12.97
CA ALA A 106 -56.42 20.57 12.44
C ALA A 106 -57.32 20.05 13.56
N ALA A 107 -56.71 19.56 14.66
CA ALA A 107 -57.47 19.11 15.82
C ALA A 107 -58.26 20.26 16.51
N ALA A 108 -57.61 21.44 16.63
CA ALA A 108 -58.27 22.63 17.19
C ALA A 108 -59.41 23.11 16.27
N GLY A 109 -59.22 23.08 14.92
CA GLY A 109 -60.26 23.39 13.95
C GLY A 109 -61.44 22.47 14.02
N GLN A 110 -61.20 21.14 14.16
CA GLN A 110 -62.27 20.13 14.35
C GLN A 110 -63.03 20.36 15.64
N GLN A 111 -62.34 20.71 16.70
CA GLN A 111 -62.97 21.01 17.98
C GLN A 111 -63.90 22.20 17.90
N GLN A 112 -63.49 23.29 17.19
CA GLN A 112 -64.32 24.44 16.89
C GLN A 112 -65.58 24.07 16.11
N ILE A 113 -65.46 23.21 15.12
CA ILE A 113 -66.58 22.71 14.31
C ILE A 113 -67.56 21.94 15.21
N VAL A 114 -67.05 21.08 16.06
CA VAL A 114 -67.89 20.30 17.02
C VAL A 114 -68.63 21.24 17.97
N GLU A 115 -67.95 22.28 18.51
CA GLU A 115 -68.56 23.26 19.38
C GLU A 115 -69.67 24.06 18.71
N LEU A 116 -69.42 24.52 17.46
CA LEU A 116 -70.40 25.23 16.64
C LEU A 116 -71.63 24.35 16.34
N LEU A 117 -71.42 23.09 16.00
CA LEU A 117 -72.50 22.16 15.75
C LEU A 117 -73.31 21.89 17.01
N THR A 118 -72.68 21.74 18.16
CA THR A 118 -73.32 21.56 19.46
C THR A 118 -74.19 22.76 19.82
N THR A 119 -73.67 23.97 19.62
CA THR A 119 -74.40 25.22 19.83
C THR A 119 -75.64 25.33 18.94
N LEU A 120 -75.50 24.96 17.66
CA LEU A 120 -76.61 24.94 16.68
C LEU A 120 -77.69 23.94 17.10
N ILE A 121 -77.31 22.74 17.49
CA ILE A 121 -78.25 21.70 17.94
C ILE A 121 -79.01 22.14 19.19
N ASP A 122 -78.29 22.77 20.13
CA ASP A 122 -78.92 23.27 21.35
C ASP A 122 -79.92 24.41 21.10
N GLN A 123 -79.58 25.30 20.13
CA GLN A 123 -80.49 26.39 19.70
C GLN A 123 -81.79 25.87 19.02
N GLU A 124 -81.66 24.82 18.21
CA GLU A 124 -82.81 24.20 17.56
C GLU A 124 -83.65 23.42 18.56
N GLY A 125 -83.05 22.86 19.63
CA GLY A 125 -83.77 22.12 20.68
C GLY A 125 -84.61 23.01 21.59
N ASP A 126 -84.28 24.31 21.65
CA ASP A 126 -85.01 25.32 22.44
C ASP A 126 -86.25 25.91 21.75
N GLN A 127 -86.41 25.58 20.47
CA GLN A 127 -87.56 25.98 19.69
C GLN A 127 -88.56 24.84 19.62
#